data_6008983a4b9874a00c5807116403ecfc
#
_entry.id   6008983a4b9874a00c5807116403ecfc
#
_cell.length_a   1.000
_cell.length_b   1.000
_cell.length_c   1.000
_cell.angle_alpha   90.00
_cell.angle_beta   90.00
_cell.angle_gamma   90.00
#
_symmetry.space_group_name_H-M   'P 1'
#
loop_
_entity.id
_entity.type
_entity.pdbx_description
1 polymer ?
#
loop_
_entity_poly.entity_id
_entity_poly.type
_entity_poly.pdbx_seq_one_letter_code
_entity_poly.pdbx_strand_id
1 'polypeptide(L)'
;MGWDSQLNNEPVFKVSYGRTYRSWVNDDDSSDIITRFEGGLGNLESNAYSSISFRYGENLTETYASMGFSDSRLSNPVAVEGSWYVFGGLTSKYTFHSIHLDGNTFEDSQSVEYDRFSIGLIVGIAYSWDNISLTFSIADSDIIVGSLAEAKDKDQYSRYGSLTVGWKI
;
A
#
# COMPACT_ATOMS: atom_id res chain seq x y z
N MET A 1 20.74 15.33 -23.88
CA MET A 1 19.52 16.19 -23.78
C MET A 1 18.36 15.23 -23.60
N GLY A 2 17.55 15.37 -22.54
CA GLY A 2 16.63 14.33 -22.07
C GLY A 2 15.31 14.16 -22.84
N TRP A 3 15.12 14.79 -23.97
CA TRP A 3 13.87 14.72 -24.74
C TRP A 3 13.76 13.45 -25.60
N ASP A 4 14.88 12.83 -25.97
CA ASP A 4 14.90 11.63 -26.82
C ASP A 4 14.63 10.32 -26.03
N SER A 5 14.49 10.42 -24.70
CA SER A 5 14.25 9.30 -23.78
C SER A 5 12.90 9.38 -23.06
N GLN A 6 11.98 10.23 -23.52
CA GLN A 6 10.64 10.32 -22.97
C GLN A 6 9.75 9.19 -23.48
N LEU A 7 8.78 8.80 -22.64
CA LEU A 7 7.71 7.89 -23.04
C LEU A 7 6.90 8.53 -24.18
N ASN A 8 6.57 7.72 -25.18
CA ASN A 8 5.68 8.12 -26.25
C ASN A 8 4.24 8.26 -25.73
N ASN A 9 3.43 9.09 -26.40
CA ASN A 9 2.02 9.25 -26.07
C ASN A 9 1.23 7.99 -26.37
N GLU A 10 0.79 7.28 -25.35
CA GLU A 10 -0.15 6.17 -25.49
C GLU A 10 -1.28 6.28 -24.45
N PRO A 11 -2.49 5.80 -24.76
CA PRO A 11 -3.56 5.74 -23.79
C PRO A 11 -3.20 4.74 -22.70
N VAL A 12 -3.27 5.15 -21.41
CA VAL A 12 -2.95 4.30 -20.28
C VAL A 12 -4.23 3.94 -19.51
N PHE A 13 -4.27 2.69 -19.03
CA PHE A 13 -5.33 2.20 -18.17
C PHE A 13 -4.79 1.21 -17.15
N LYS A 14 -5.48 1.10 -16.02
CA LYS A 14 -5.28 0.06 -15.00
C LYS A 14 -6.62 -0.29 -14.39
N VAL A 15 -6.90 -1.58 -14.29
CA VAL A 15 -8.05 -2.12 -13.55
C VAL A 15 -7.51 -2.95 -12.40
N SER A 16 -7.96 -2.66 -11.18
CA SER A 16 -7.54 -3.39 -9.98
C SER A 16 -8.75 -3.98 -9.26
N TYR A 17 -8.55 -5.17 -8.72
CA TYR A 17 -9.51 -5.84 -7.85
C TYR A 17 -8.80 -6.36 -6.61
N GLY A 18 -9.37 -6.10 -5.43
CA GLY A 18 -8.83 -6.54 -4.17
C GLY A 18 -9.90 -6.93 -3.16
N ARG A 19 -9.54 -7.82 -2.24
CA ARG A 19 -10.38 -8.22 -1.10
C ARG A 19 -9.62 -8.15 0.20
N THR A 20 -10.31 -7.66 1.22
CA THR A 20 -9.82 -7.57 2.59
C THR A 20 -10.57 -8.59 3.45
N TYR A 21 -9.84 -9.28 4.31
CA TYR A 21 -10.37 -10.29 5.24
C TYR A 21 -9.92 -9.94 6.64
N ARG A 22 -10.83 -10.06 7.58
CA ARG A 22 -10.51 -10.10 9.02
C ARG A 22 -10.20 -11.55 9.36
N SER A 23 -8.90 -11.90 9.29
CA SER A 23 -8.44 -13.29 9.30
C SER A 23 -8.37 -13.89 10.70
N TRP A 24 -8.24 -13.04 11.72
CA TRP A 24 -8.25 -13.44 13.12
C TRP A 24 -8.75 -12.29 14.00
N VAL A 25 -9.39 -12.64 15.09
CA VAL A 25 -9.95 -11.72 16.10
C VAL A 25 -9.79 -12.38 17.46
N ASN A 26 -9.40 -11.62 18.46
CA ASN A 26 -9.41 -12.11 19.84
C ASN A 26 -10.82 -12.07 20.45
N ASP A 27 -11.01 -12.72 21.62
CA ASP A 27 -12.33 -12.93 22.24
C ASP A 27 -13.01 -11.63 22.68
N ASP A 28 -12.26 -10.59 23.02
CA ASP A 28 -12.78 -9.28 23.47
C ASP A 28 -12.85 -8.22 22.36
N ASP A 29 -12.58 -8.61 21.11
CA ASP A 29 -12.60 -7.75 19.92
C ASP A 29 -11.64 -6.54 19.97
N SER A 30 -10.65 -6.58 20.87
CA SER A 30 -9.64 -5.53 21.03
C SER A 30 -8.41 -5.69 20.14
N SER A 31 -8.27 -6.85 19.50
CA SER A 31 -7.15 -7.14 18.60
C SER A 31 -7.59 -7.96 17.41
N ASP A 32 -7.04 -7.69 16.26
CA ASP A 32 -7.30 -8.49 15.07
C ASP A 32 -6.12 -8.53 14.08
N ILE A 33 -6.20 -9.48 13.15
CA ILE A 33 -5.32 -9.57 11.99
C ILE A 33 -6.16 -9.37 10.73
N ILE A 34 -5.73 -8.43 9.91
CA ILE A 34 -6.31 -8.15 8.62
C ILE A 34 -5.36 -8.59 7.51
N THR A 35 -5.88 -9.31 6.54
CA THR A 35 -5.16 -9.66 5.33
C THR A 35 -5.86 -9.07 4.12
N ARG A 36 -5.09 -8.64 3.12
CA ARG A 36 -5.60 -8.15 1.85
C ARG A 36 -4.80 -8.74 0.70
N PHE A 37 -5.51 -9.07 -0.36
CA PHE A 37 -4.95 -9.45 -1.64
C PHE A 37 -5.54 -8.56 -2.72
N GLU A 38 -4.70 -8.10 -3.64
CA GLU A 38 -5.09 -7.26 -4.75
C GLU A 38 -4.32 -7.64 -6.00
N GLY A 39 -4.98 -7.63 -7.15
CA GLY A 39 -4.36 -7.77 -8.46
C GLY A 39 -4.75 -6.58 -9.34
N GLY A 40 -3.78 -6.03 -10.05
CA GLY A 40 -3.96 -4.97 -11.03
C GLY A 40 -3.48 -5.42 -12.41
N LEU A 41 -4.26 -5.10 -13.44
CA LEU A 41 -3.93 -5.37 -14.83
C LEU A 41 -4.12 -4.11 -15.67
N GLY A 42 -3.14 -3.79 -16.48
CA GLY A 42 -3.18 -2.65 -17.39
C GLY A 42 -1.80 -2.34 -17.97
N ASN A 43 -1.79 -1.45 -18.97
CA ASN A 43 -0.53 -0.98 -19.53
C ASN A 43 0.12 0.13 -18.66
N LEU A 44 -0.64 0.82 -17.81
CA LEU A 44 -0.04 1.72 -16.82
C LEU A 44 0.81 0.93 -15.84
N GLU A 45 0.22 -0.13 -15.27
CA GLU A 45 0.89 -1.06 -14.36
C GLU A 45 0.11 -2.37 -14.26
N SER A 46 0.81 -3.49 -14.22
CA SER A 46 0.28 -4.81 -13.88
C SER A 46 1.02 -5.35 -12.68
N ASN A 47 0.29 -5.69 -11.61
CA ASN A 47 0.89 -6.12 -10.35
C ASN A 47 0.02 -7.09 -9.56
N ALA A 48 0.67 -7.78 -8.61
CA ALA A 48 0.01 -8.49 -7.52
C ALA A 48 0.50 -7.89 -6.19
N TYR A 49 -0.43 -7.64 -5.29
CA TYR A 49 -0.16 -7.04 -3.98
C TYR A 49 -0.80 -7.87 -2.88
N SER A 50 -0.11 -8.01 -1.76
CA SER A 50 -0.67 -8.58 -0.54
C SER A 50 -0.22 -7.79 0.69
N SER A 51 -1.04 -7.81 1.72
CA SER A 51 -0.68 -7.25 3.02
C SER A 51 -1.25 -8.08 4.17
N ILE A 52 -0.54 -8.05 5.28
CA ILE A 52 -0.97 -8.58 6.56
C ILE A 52 -0.70 -7.51 7.62
N SER A 53 -1.69 -7.22 8.46
CA SER A 53 -1.57 -6.24 9.52
C SER A 53 -2.22 -6.71 10.80
N PHE A 54 -1.59 -6.40 11.92
CA PHE A 54 -2.13 -6.54 13.25
C PHE A 54 -2.64 -5.19 13.73
N ARG A 55 -3.81 -5.18 14.39
CA ARG A 55 -4.36 -3.99 15.06
C ARG A 55 -4.67 -4.28 16.51
N TYR A 56 -4.57 -3.23 17.33
CA TYR A 56 -4.99 -3.21 18.72
C TYR A 56 -5.72 -1.90 19.01
N GLY A 57 -6.92 -1.96 19.58
CA GLY A 57 -7.73 -0.78 19.87
C GLY A 57 -9.20 -1.09 20.18
N GLU A 58 -10.07 -0.12 19.94
CA GLU A 58 -11.52 -0.19 20.19
C GLU A 58 -12.32 -0.02 18.90
N ASN A 59 -13.49 -0.68 18.84
CA ASN A 59 -14.41 -0.66 17.70
C ASN A 59 -13.77 -1.14 16.38
N LEU A 60 -12.91 -2.18 16.45
CA LEU A 60 -12.17 -2.71 15.32
C LEU A 60 -13.07 -3.32 14.25
N THR A 61 -14.20 -3.92 14.63
CA THR A 61 -15.14 -4.57 13.71
C THR A 61 -15.69 -3.61 12.65
N GLU A 62 -16.01 -2.39 13.02
CA GLU A 62 -16.59 -1.42 12.09
C GLU A 62 -15.55 -0.76 11.17
N THR A 63 -14.26 -0.86 11.54
CA THR A 63 -13.16 -0.20 10.83
C THR A 63 -12.33 -1.14 9.96
N TYR A 64 -12.58 -2.47 9.95
CA TYR A 64 -11.68 -3.40 9.26
C TYR A 64 -11.63 -3.20 7.74
N ALA A 65 -12.74 -2.86 7.12
CA ALA A 65 -12.81 -2.67 5.66
C ALA A 65 -12.04 -1.42 5.18
N SER A 66 -11.89 -0.43 6.07
CA SER A 66 -11.15 0.81 5.78
C SER A 66 -9.64 0.65 5.89
N MET A 67 -9.19 -0.39 6.56
CA MET A 67 -7.78 -0.66 6.89
C MET A 67 -7.04 -1.42 5.78
N GLY A 68 -7.68 -1.68 4.64
CA GLY A 68 -6.99 -2.36 3.55
C GLY A 68 -5.88 -1.48 2.96
N PHE A 69 -4.61 -1.70 3.36
CA PHE A 69 -3.49 -1.17 2.60
C PHE A 69 -3.60 -1.69 1.18
N SER A 70 -3.75 -0.81 0.23
CA SER A 70 -3.74 -1.15 -1.19
C SER A 70 -2.47 -0.59 -1.83
N ASP A 71 -2.12 -1.09 -2.98
CA ASP A 71 -1.01 -0.58 -3.78
C ASP A 71 -1.07 0.95 -4.00
N SER A 72 -2.28 1.50 -4.07
CA SER A 72 -2.51 2.93 -4.31
C SER A 72 -2.85 3.76 -3.07
N ARG A 73 -3.08 3.13 -1.90
CA ARG A 73 -3.55 3.82 -0.69
C ARG A 73 -3.03 3.15 0.57
N LEU A 74 -2.45 3.95 1.47
CA LEU A 74 -1.99 3.49 2.78
C LEU A 74 -3.12 3.34 3.80
N SER A 75 -4.20 4.07 3.63
CA SER A 75 -5.38 3.96 4.48
C SER A 75 -6.61 4.52 3.75
N ASN A 76 -7.77 4.00 4.10
CA ASN A 76 -9.06 4.54 3.68
C ASN A 76 -9.89 4.75 4.95
N PRO A 77 -9.64 5.83 5.70
CA PRO A 77 -10.26 6.04 6.98
C PRO A 77 -11.77 6.18 6.82
N VAL A 78 -12.51 5.40 7.60
CA VAL A 78 -13.95 5.58 7.81
C VAL A 78 -14.11 6.12 9.21
N ALA A 79 -14.85 7.22 9.35
CA ALA A 79 -15.20 7.74 10.66
C ALA A 79 -16.18 6.80 11.35
N VAL A 80 -15.74 6.21 12.45
CA VAL A 80 -16.53 5.38 13.36
C VAL A 80 -16.43 6.01 14.74
N GLU A 81 -17.55 6.41 15.30
CA GLU A 81 -17.59 7.11 16.59
C GLU A 81 -16.88 6.33 17.69
N GLY A 82 -15.98 7.00 18.42
CA GLY A 82 -15.24 6.42 19.53
C GLY A 82 -14.25 5.31 19.15
N SER A 83 -13.86 5.21 17.88
CA SER A 83 -12.88 4.22 17.45
C SER A 83 -11.45 4.76 17.57
N TRP A 84 -10.56 3.94 18.08
CA TRP A 84 -9.11 4.18 17.98
C TRP A 84 -8.37 2.86 17.84
N TYR A 85 -7.25 2.86 17.14
CA TYR A 85 -6.36 1.71 17.07
C TYR A 85 -4.95 2.10 16.70
N VAL A 86 -4.00 1.30 17.17
CA VAL A 86 -2.65 1.26 16.64
C VAL A 86 -2.52 0.06 15.71
N PHE A 87 -1.66 0.16 14.73
CA PHE A 87 -1.48 -0.92 13.77
C PHE A 87 -0.03 -1.04 13.29
N GLY A 88 0.32 -2.25 12.91
CA GLY A 88 1.58 -2.56 12.24
C GLY A 88 1.37 -3.67 11.24
N GLY A 89 2.04 -3.61 10.10
CA GLY A 89 1.84 -4.61 9.05
C GLY A 89 2.96 -4.67 8.03
N LEU A 90 2.96 -5.78 7.31
CA LEU A 90 3.85 -6.04 6.19
C LEU A 90 3.03 -5.98 4.89
N THR A 91 3.65 -5.44 3.88
CA THR A 91 3.13 -5.39 2.52
C THR A 91 4.09 -6.08 1.58
N SER A 92 3.60 -6.73 0.56
CA SER A 92 4.43 -7.24 -0.54
C SER A 92 3.78 -6.92 -1.88
N LYS A 93 4.60 -6.58 -2.85
CA LYS A 93 4.19 -6.27 -4.21
C LYS A 93 5.11 -6.96 -5.20
N TYR A 94 4.51 -7.56 -6.22
CA TYR A 94 5.23 -8.02 -7.41
C TYR A 94 4.72 -7.26 -8.62
N THR A 95 5.62 -6.57 -9.32
CA THR A 95 5.32 -5.79 -10.52
C THR A 95 5.64 -6.63 -11.76
N PHE A 96 4.63 -6.97 -12.55
CA PHE A 96 4.78 -7.67 -13.82
C PHE A 96 5.18 -6.72 -14.93
N HIS A 97 4.59 -5.53 -14.93
CA HIS A 97 4.83 -4.46 -15.87
C HIS A 97 4.54 -3.09 -15.25
N SER A 98 5.35 -2.09 -15.60
CA SER A 98 5.13 -0.68 -15.27
C SER A 98 5.62 0.19 -16.43
N ILE A 99 4.73 0.99 -17.02
CA ILE A 99 5.09 1.90 -18.11
C ILE A 99 6.23 2.84 -17.74
N HIS A 100 6.34 3.22 -16.47
CA HIS A 100 7.39 4.13 -15.99
C HIS A 100 8.79 3.49 -15.92
N LEU A 101 8.85 2.15 -15.85
CA LEU A 101 10.08 1.40 -15.65
C LEU A 101 10.40 0.51 -16.87
N ASP A 102 9.40 -0.21 -17.37
CA ASP A 102 9.54 -1.10 -18.52
C ASP A 102 9.38 -0.38 -19.88
N GLY A 103 8.92 0.90 -19.87
CA GLY A 103 8.64 1.66 -21.08
C GLY A 103 7.24 1.45 -21.64
N ASN A 104 6.97 2.03 -22.80
CA ASN A 104 5.69 1.93 -23.49
C ASN A 104 5.31 0.48 -23.82
N THR A 105 4.01 0.18 -23.79
CA THR A 105 3.51 -1.17 -24.09
C THR A 105 3.33 -1.40 -25.57
N PHE A 106 2.95 -0.35 -26.32
CA PHE A 106 2.58 -0.44 -27.74
C PHE A 106 3.62 0.21 -28.66
N GLU A 107 4.63 0.91 -28.13
CA GLU A 107 5.67 1.58 -28.88
C GLU A 107 7.05 1.30 -28.23
N ASP A 108 8.12 1.35 -29.02
CA ASP A 108 9.46 1.19 -28.51
C ASP A 108 9.88 2.40 -27.67
N SER A 109 10.29 2.16 -26.45
CA SER A 109 10.84 3.18 -25.55
C SER A 109 11.91 2.59 -24.63
N GLN A 110 12.62 3.44 -23.92
CA GLN A 110 13.67 3.00 -23.00
C GLN A 110 13.06 2.35 -21.74
N SER A 111 13.70 1.28 -21.28
CA SER A 111 13.38 0.59 -20.04
C SER A 111 14.54 0.70 -19.05
N VAL A 112 14.24 0.54 -17.76
CA VAL A 112 15.21 0.53 -16.67
C VAL A 112 15.16 -0.82 -15.97
N GLU A 113 16.29 -1.40 -15.64
CA GLU A 113 16.32 -2.59 -14.77
C GLU A 113 15.93 -2.18 -13.35
N TYR A 114 14.97 -2.91 -12.77
CA TYR A 114 14.50 -2.70 -11.42
C TYR A 114 14.12 -4.02 -10.75
N ASP A 115 14.08 -4.00 -9.42
CA ASP A 115 13.60 -5.15 -8.66
C ASP A 115 12.07 -5.23 -8.75
N ARG A 116 11.55 -6.32 -9.30
CA ARG A 116 10.12 -6.55 -9.51
C ARG A 116 9.37 -6.90 -8.23
N PHE A 117 10.11 -7.28 -7.19
CA PHE A 117 9.53 -7.68 -5.90
C PHE A 117 9.95 -6.71 -4.81
N SER A 118 8.98 -6.19 -4.09
CA SER A 118 9.19 -5.30 -2.93
C SER A 118 8.43 -5.77 -1.71
N ILE A 119 9.02 -5.56 -0.54
CA ILE A 119 8.39 -5.78 0.77
C ILE A 119 8.52 -4.49 1.57
N GLY A 120 7.41 -4.04 2.14
CA GLY A 120 7.34 -2.84 2.97
C GLY A 120 6.84 -3.14 4.38
N LEU A 121 7.20 -2.27 5.31
CA LEU A 121 6.66 -2.20 6.65
C LEU A 121 5.83 -0.93 6.80
N ILE A 122 4.71 -1.05 7.50
CA ILE A 122 3.88 0.09 7.87
C ILE A 122 3.51 0.01 9.34
N VAL A 123 3.53 1.16 10.00
CA VAL A 123 3.05 1.33 11.37
C VAL A 123 2.26 2.61 11.47
N GLY A 124 1.28 2.67 12.35
CA GLY A 124 0.48 3.88 12.50
C GLY A 124 -0.51 3.83 13.64
N ILE A 125 -1.24 4.92 13.75
CA ILE A 125 -2.33 5.14 14.70
C ILE A 125 -3.51 5.79 13.98
N ALA A 126 -4.70 5.36 14.33
CA ALA A 126 -5.94 5.96 13.88
C ALA A 126 -6.81 6.35 15.07
N TYR A 127 -7.52 7.45 14.95
CA TYR A 127 -8.48 7.93 15.92
C TYR A 127 -9.70 8.53 15.20
N SER A 128 -10.87 8.20 15.66
CA SER A 128 -12.13 8.72 15.11
C SER A 128 -13.02 9.28 16.20
N TRP A 129 -13.65 10.41 15.93
CA TRP A 129 -14.66 11.02 16.78
C TRP A 129 -15.76 11.60 15.90
N ASP A 130 -17.00 11.41 16.30
CA ASP A 130 -18.17 11.83 15.52
C ASP A 130 -18.06 11.42 14.03
N ASN A 131 -17.99 12.41 13.16
CA ASN A 131 -17.93 12.23 11.71
C ASN A 131 -16.50 12.38 11.14
N ILE A 132 -15.46 12.50 11.98
CA ILE A 132 -14.09 12.72 11.55
C ILE A 132 -13.21 11.56 11.95
N SER A 133 -12.35 11.12 11.06
CA SER A 133 -11.26 10.19 11.35
C SER A 133 -9.91 10.78 10.96
N LEU A 134 -8.92 10.48 11.77
CA LEU A 134 -7.54 10.90 11.58
C LEU A 134 -6.65 9.67 11.64
N THR A 135 -5.83 9.46 10.62
CA THR A 135 -4.85 8.38 10.59
C THR A 135 -3.47 8.93 10.30
N PHE A 136 -2.52 8.62 11.16
CA PHE A 136 -1.11 8.89 10.95
C PHE A 136 -0.39 7.56 10.74
N SER A 137 0.42 7.46 9.70
CA SER A 137 1.22 6.27 9.41
C SER A 137 2.61 6.61 8.89
N ILE A 138 3.53 5.71 9.16
CA ILE A 138 4.89 5.71 8.60
C ILE A 138 5.04 4.40 7.84
N ALA A 139 5.43 4.50 6.59
CA ALA A 139 5.72 3.36 5.75
C ALA A 139 7.17 3.41 5.28
N ASP A 140 7.77 2.25 5.20
CA ASP A 140 9.10 2.02 4.67
C ASP A 140 8.98 0.92 3.59
N SER A 141 9.27 1.24 2.35
CA SER A 141 9.33 0.27 1.26
C SER A 141 10.75 -0.26 1.15
N ASP A 142 10.90 -1.56 0.85
CA ASP A 142 12.18 -2.23 0.59
C ASP A 142 13.06 -2.60 1.80
N ILE A 143 12.46 -2.71 3.01
CA ILE A 143 13.21 -3.10 4.22
C ILE A 143 13.89 -4.47 4.10
N ILE A 144 13.26 -5.43 3.43
CA ILE A 144 13.75 -6.82 3.43
C ILE A 144 14.58 -7.12 2.19
N VAL A 145 14.29 -6.55 1.07
CA VAL A 145 15.07 -6.73 -0.16
C VAL A 145 16.47 -6.13 0.00
N GLY A 146 16.58 -4.96 0.61
CA GLY A 146 17.86 -4.32 0.93
C GLY A 146 18.72 -5.08 1.96
N SER A 147 18.13 -5.93 2.81
CA SER A 147 18.87 -6.74 3.79
C SER A 147 19.28 -8.11 3.26
N LEU A 148 18.63 -8.62 2.22
CA LEU A 148 18.92 -9.90 1.56
C LEU A 148 19.81 -9.72 0.32
N ALA A 149 19.77 -8.57 -0.32
CA ALA A 149 20.73 -8.19 -1.32
C ALA A 149 21.98 -7.63 -0.61
N GLU A 150 23.13 -8.29 -0.77
CA GLU A 150 24.42 -7.78 -0.26
C GLU A 150 24.54 -6.28 -0.49
N ALA A 151 24.67 -5.56 0.62
CA ALA A 151 25.03 -4.16 0.85
C ALA A 151 25.53 -3.34 -0.36
N LYS A 152 24.81 -3.29 -1.42
CA LYS A 152 25.07 -2.46 -2.59
C LYS A 152 24.11 -1.28 -2.58
N ASP A 153 24.61 -0.15 -2.16
CA ASP A 153 23.95 1.15 -2.04
C ASP A 153 22.89 1.27 -0.93
N LYS A 154 23.35 1.78 0.21
CA LYS A 154 22.51 2.10 1.40
C LYS A 154 21.62 3.35 1.25
N ASP A 155 21.52 3.95 0.07
CA ASP A 155 20.88 5.26 -0.10
C ASP A 155 19.45 5.21 -0.68
N GLN A 156 18.84 4.03 -0.82
CA GLN A 156 17.51 3.87 -1.45
C GLN A 156 16.39 3.47 -0.48
N TYR A 157 16.45 3.80 0.80
CA TYR A 157 15.31 3.60 1.70
C TYR A 157 14.26 4.68 1.48
N SER A 158 13.13 4.32 0.87
CA SER A 158 11.96 5.19 0.73
C SER A 158 11.10 5.16 1.98
N ARG A 159 11.44 5.98 2.97
CA ARG A 159 10.60 6.17 4.15
C ARG A 159 9.74 7.41 3.99
N TYR A 160 8.43 7.26 4.19
CA TYR A 160 7.50 8.38 4.14
C TYR A 160 6.44 8.31 5.23
N GLY A 161 6.02 9.47 5.70
CA GLY A 161 4.90 9.63 6.61
C GLY A 161 3.65 10.06 5.85
N SER A 162 2.48 9.60 6.29
CA SER A 162 1.17 9.96 5.76
C SER A 162 0.26 10.41 6.88
N LEU A 163 -0.43 11.54 6.66
CA LEU A 163 -1.52 11.99 7.48
C LEU A 163 -2.79 11.99 6.64
N THR A 164 -3.79 11.21 7.04
CA THR A 164 -5.04 11.10 6.32
C THR A 164 -6.19 11.57 7.21
N VAL A 165 -7.02 12.43 6.67
CA VAL A 165 -8.25 12.92 7.31
C VAL A 165 -9.43 12.41 6.49
N GLY A 166 -10.37 11.74 7.15
CA GLY A 166 -11.64 11.33 6.58
C GLY A 166 -12.79 12.04 7.30
N TRP A 167 -13.84 12.36 6.57
CA TRP A 167 -15.07 12.86 7.18
C TRP A 167 -16.29 12.24 6.53
N LYS A 168 -17.31 11.98 7.34
CA LYS A 168 -18.59 11.44 6.91
C LYS A 168 -19.57 12.61 6.76
N ILE A 169 -20.18 12.72 5.60
CA ILE A 169 -21.23 13.71 5.27
C ILE A 169 -22.60 13.13 5.61
#